data_d6be29dad7e0953f5572e90cb284c6db
#
_entry.id   d6be29dad7e0953f5572e90cb284c6db
#
_cell.length_a   1.000
_cell.length_b   1.000
_cell.length_c   1.000
_cell.angle_alpha   90.00
_cell.angle_beta   90.00
_cell.angle_gamma   90.00
#
_symmetry.space_group_name_H-M   'P 1'
#
loop_
_entity.id
_entity.type
_entity.pdbx_description
1 polymer ?
#
loop_
_entity_poly.entity_id
_entity_poly.type
_entity_poly.pdbx_seq_one_letter_code
_entity_poly.pdbx_strand_id
1 'polypeptide(L)'
;RLGQFRIITGQPPAGIIIVYSVLMIIFIIINKPSYKYNFKNYCKMNSLVNKAINNIIAVMLVVLVLNMHYKPYNGLQINMLDVGQGDSIYVSASGRHNFLFDGGSTDIKSAGQYRVYPALRAMGCKYIDCIFISHTDNDHISAVMELIKMCNDTFSIGSIVMPDIKGKENIEAYMKLVDMADKAGINVCYAVRGYTFTVGELDIKCIHPCAGNDYVYSIDFSTVYCIYYKKLTV
;
A
#
# COMPACT_ATOMS: atom_id res chain seq x y z
N ARG A 1 15.28 -15.14 -17.30
CA ARG A 1 14.80 -14.34 -16.13
C ARG A 1 13.29 -14.10 -16.26
N LEU A 2 12.47 -15.12 -15.99
CA LEU A 2 10.99 -15.04 -16.01
C LEU A 2 10.38 -14.66 -14.63
N GLY A 3 11.21 -14.32 -13.65
CA GLY A 3 10.77 -14.08 -12.26
C GLY A 3 10.38 -12.65 -11.88
N GLN A 4 10.37 -11.71 -12.83
CA GLN A 4 10.23 -10.27 -12.50
C GLN A 4 8.88 -9.63 -12.81
N PHE A 5 7.91 -10.37 -13.34
CA PHE A 5 6.56 -9.82 -13.54
C PHE A 5 5.70 -9.99 -12.28
N ARG A 6 5.97 -9.19 -11.24
CA ARG A 6 5.09 -9.09 -10.08
C ARG A 6 4.12 -7.92 -10.29
N ILE A 7 2.85 -8.23 -10.48
CA ILE A 7 1.79 -7.23 -10.55
C ILE A 7 1.14 -7.14 -9.17
N ILE A 8 1.18 -5.95 -8.56
CA ILE A 8 0.41 -5.69 -7.34
C ILE A 8 -1.03 -5.39 -7.75
N THR A 9 -1.94 -6.27 -7.37
CA THR A 9 -3.37 -6.16 -7.74
C THR A 9 -4.26 -5.77 -6.56
N GLY A 10 -3.70 -5.71 -5.34
CA GLY A 10 -4.46 -5.57 -4.11
C GLY A 10 -5.19 -6.85 -3.71
N GLN A 11 -5.97 -6.77 -2.66
CA GLN A 11 -6.76 -7.92 -2.17
C GLN A 11 -8.04 -8.06 -3.01
N PRO A 12 -8.27 -9.20 -3.67
CA PRO A 12 -9.48 -9.41 -4.44
C PRO A 12 -10.70 -9.55 -3.52
N PRO A 13 -11.89 -9.16 -4.00
CA PRO A 13 -13.13 -9.35 -3.25
C PRO A 13 -13.38 -10.82 -2.90
N ALA A 14 -13.78 -11.09 -1.65
CA ALA A 14 -14.00 -12.46 -1.15
C ALA A 14 -14.95 -13.28 -2.03
N GLY A 15 -15.99 -12.66 -2.57
CA GLY A 15 -16.93 -13.34 -3.49
C GLY A 15 -16.25 -13.87 -4.75
N ILE A 16 -15.31 -13.14 -5.33
CA ILE A 16 -14.55 -13.59 -6.51
C ILE A 16 -13.66 -14.78 -6.15
N ILE A 17 -13.02 -14.76 -4.98
CA ILE A 17 -12.19 -15.88 -4.51
C ILE A 17 -13.04 -17.15 -4.35
N ILE A 18 -14.22 -17.04 -3.74
CA ILE A 18 -15.13 -18.16 -3.54
C ILE A 18 -15.55 -18.75 -4.89
N VAL A 19 -16.03 -17.91 -5.83
CA VAL A 19 -16.46 -18.37 -7.16
C VAL A 19 -15.31 -19.04 -7.92
N TYR A 20 -14.11 -18.46 -7.88
CA TYR A 20 -12.92 -19.05 -8.48
C TYR A 20 -12.61 -20.43 -7.88
N SER A 21 -12.64 -20.55 -6.55
CA SER A 21 -12.35 -21.81 -5.84
C SER A 21 -13.35 -22.90 -6.20
N VAL A 22 -14.65 -22.56 -6.25
CA VAL A 22 -15.71 -23.49 -6.64
C VAL A 22 -15.51 -23.96 -8.08
N LEU A 23 -15.25 -23.07 -9.01
CA LEU A 23 -15.00 -23.42 -10.42
C LEU A 23 -13.76 -24.29 -10.59
N MET A 24 -12.68 -24.01 -9.83
CA MET A 24 -11.47 -24.84 -9.81
C MET A 24 -11.76 -26.26 -9.30
N ILE A 25 -12.54 -26.40 -8.23
CA ILE A 25 -12.94 -27.71 -7.69
C ILE A 25 -13.76 -28.48 -8.72
N ILE A 26 -14.74 -27.83 -9.34
CA ILE A 26 -15.56 -28.42 -10.40
C ILE A 26 -14.68 -28.89 -11.56
N PHE A 27 -13.76 -28.06 -12.02
CA PHE A 27 -12.82 -28.38 -13.10
C PHE A 27 -11.97 -29.62 -12.75
N ILE A 28 -11.44 -29.68 -11.53
CA ILE A 28 -10.63 -30.81 -11.04
C ILE A 28 -11.48 -32.12 -11.01
N ILE A 29 -12.69 -32.03 -10.47
CA ILE A 29 -13.61 -33.21 -10.36
C ILE A 29 -13.92 -33.76 -11.75
N ILE A 30 -14.30 -32.88 -12.69
CA ILE A 30 -14.68 -33.32 -14.06
C ILE A 30 -13.48 -33.94 -14.78
N ASN A 31 -12.26 -33.50 -14.53
CA ASN A 31 -11.05 -33.98 -15.18
C ASN A 31 -10.35 -35.12 -14.43
N LYS A 32 -10.82 -35.51 -13.22
CA LYS A 32 -10.27 -36.66 -12.49
C LYS A 32 -10.45 -37.95 -13.28
N PRO A 33 -9.39 -38.77 -13.47
CA PRO A 33 -9.46 -39.97 -14.30
C PRO A 33 -10.57 -40.96 -13.88
N SER A 34 -10.74 -41.19 -12.57
CA SER A 34 -11.76 -42.08 -12.00
C SER A 34 -13.18 -41.59 -12.21
N TYR A 35 -13.40 -40.28 -12.13
CA TYR A 35 -14.71 -39.66 -12.39
C TYR A 35 -15.07 -39.76 -13.88
N LYS A 36 -14.09 -39.49 -14.73
CA LYS A 36 -14.25 -39.58 -16.20
C LYS A 36 -14.64 -40.98 -16.67
N TYR A 37 -14.11 -42.01 -15.98
CA TYR A 37 -14.47 -43.41 -16.27
C TYR A 37 -15.90 -43.73 -15.88
N ASN A 38 -16.36 -43.34 -14.68
CA ASN A 38 -17.74 -43.58 -14.21
C ASN A 38 -18.77 -42.73 -14.96
N PHE A 39 -18.43 -41.46 -15.27
CA PHE A 39 -19.33 -40.56 -15.99
C PHE A 39 -19.52 -40.94 -17.46
N LYS A 40 -18.50 -41.55 -18.07
CA LYS A 40 -18.58 -42.03 -19.46
C LYS A 40 -19.56 -43.17 -19.63
N ASN A 41 -19.81 -43.99 -18.59
CA ASN A 41 -20.78 -45.05 -18.58
C ASN A 41 -22.22 -44.58 -18.26
N TYR A 42 -22.36 -43.44 -17.56
CA TYR A 42 -23.64 -42.88 -17.15
C TYR A 42 -24.24 -41.90 -18.17
N CYS A 43 -23.42 -41.14 -18.84
CA CYS A 43 -23.83 -40.24 -19.91
C CYS A 43 -22.99 -40.54 -21.15
N LYS A 44 -23.62 -40.97 -22.24
CA LYS A 44 -23.03 -40.96 -23.60
C LYS A 44 -22.77 -39.52 -24.08
N MET A 45 -22.09 -38.73 -23.27
CA MET A 45 -21.78 -37.35 -23.63
C MET A 45 -20.66 -37.34 -24.66
N ASN A 46 -20.90 -36.78 -25.82
CA ASN A 46 -19.94 -36.67 -26.92
C ASN A 46 -18.64 -36.04 -26.42
N SER A 47 -17.49 -36.57 -26.83
CA SER A 47 -16.16 -36.01 -26.45
C SER A 47 -16.02 -34.54 -26.80
N LEU A 48 -16.77 -34.08 -27.81
CA LEU A 48 -16.86 -32.68 -28.21
C LEU A 48 -17.53 -31.78 -27.14
N VAL A 49 -18.62 -32.29 -26.52
CA VAL A 49 -19.35 -31.56 -25.46
C VAL A 49 -18.46 -31.40 -24.22
N ASN A 50 -17.74 -32.45 -23.82
CA ASN A 50 -16.79 -32.38 -22.69
C ASN A 50 -15.66 -31.40 -22.95
N LYS A 51 -15.10 -31.35 -24.16
CA LYS A 51 -14.10 -30.37 -24.56
C LYS A 51 -14.66 -28.96 -24.51
N ALA A 52 -15.88 -28.75 -25.00
CA ALA A 52 -16.52 -27.44 -24.96
C ALA A 52 -16.74 -26.95 -23.52
N ILE A 53 -17.26 -27.81 -22.63
CA ILE A 53 -17.45 -27.48 -21.20
C ILE A 53 -16.10 -27.09 -20.53
N ASN A 54 -15.06 -27.90 -20.75
CA ASN A 54 -13.73 -27.59 -20.18
C ASN A 54 -13.17 -26.27 -20.69
N ASN A 55 -13.32 -25.96 -21.96
CA ASN A 55 -12.89 -24.71 -22.54
C ASN A 55 -13.68 -23.51 -21.95
N ILE A 56 -14.99 -23.64 -21.76
CA ILE A 56 -15.83 -22.63 -21.16
C ILE A 56 -15.36 -22.36 -19.71
N ILE A 57 -15.17 -23.43 -18.92
CA ILE A 57 -14.68 -23.28 -17.53
C ILE A 57 -13.29 -22.62 -17.51
N ALA A 58 -12.38 -23.03 -18.39
CA ALA A 58 -11.04 -22.44 -18.48
C ALA A 58 -11.11 -20.94 -18.81
N VAL A 59 -11.93 -20.55 -19.78
CA VAL A 59 -12.14 -19.15 -20.14
C VAL A 59 -12.73 -18.37 -18.96
N MET A 60 -13.74 -18.92 -18.26
CA MET A 60 -14.31 -18.29 -17.07
C MET A 60 -13.27 -18.09 -15.96
N LEU A 61 -12.42 -19.09 -15.73
CA LEU A 61 -11.33 -18.97 -14.74
C LEU A 61 -10.35 -17.86 -15.12
N VAL A 62 -9.97 -17.77 -16.39
CA VAL A 62 -9.09 -16.68 -16.88
C VAL A 62 -9.75 -15.31 -16.70
N VAL A 63 -11.02 -15.18 -17.08
CA VAL A 63 -11.79 -13.93 -16.91
C VAL A 63 -11.87 -13.54 -15.43
N LEU A 64 -12.12 -14.51 -14.53
CA LEU A 64 -12.13 -14.24 -13.09
C LEU A 64 -10.77 -13.76 -12.58
N VAL A 65 -9.66 -14.39 -13.00
CA VAL A 65 -8.30 -13.96 -12.64
C VAL A 65 -8.03 -12.54 -13.12
N LEU A 66 -8.42 -12.21 -14.35
CA LEU A 66 -8.26 -10.86 -14.90
C LEU A 66 -9.11 -9.81 -14.15
N ASN A 67 -10.19 -10.23 -13.49
CA ASN A 67 -11.04 -9.35 -12.67
C ASN A 67 -10.69 -9.38 -11.17
N MET A 68 -9.70 -10.16 -10.75
CA MET A 68 -9.19 -10.17 -9.37
C MET A 68 -8.34 -8.93 -9.07
N HIS A 69 -8.89 -7.75 -9.28
CA HIS A 69 -8.21 -6.50 -8.99
C HIS A 69 -8.90 -5.79 -7.83
N TYR A 70 -8.09 -5.25 -6.92
CA TYR A 70 -8.59 -4.27 -5.97
C TYR A 70 -9.12 -3.06 -6.73
N LYS A 71 -10.38 -2.69 -6.48
CA LYS A 71 -10.96 -1.45 -7.01
C LYS A 71 -10.73 -0.36 -5.97
N PRO A 72 -9.83 0.60 -6.21
CA PRO A 72 -9.60 1.68 -5.28
C PRO A 72 -10.88 2.50 -5.11
N TYR A 73 -11.14 2.91 -3.87
CA TYR A 73 -12.29 3.76 -3.56
C TYR A 73 -12.12 5.14 -4.19
N ASN A 74 -13.13 5.60 -4.90
CA ASN A 74 -13.11 6.93 -5.54
C ASN A 74 -13.57 8.01 -4.54
N GLY A 75 -12.81 8.21 -3.49
CA GLY A 75 -13.07 9.16 -2.41
C GLY A 75 -11.84 9.31 -1.54
N LEU A 76 -11.99 9.90 -0.36
CA LEU A 76 -10.98 9.93 0.67
C LEU A 76 -11.09 8.66 1.54
N GLN A 77 -10.03 7.92 1.65
CA GLN A 77 -9.91 6.76 2.52
C GLN A 77 -8.74 6.98 3.48
N ILE A 78 -8.99 6.84 4.77
CA ILE A 78 -7.98 6.96 5.82
C ILE A 78 -7.95 5.62 6.57
N ASN A 79 -6.78 5.00 6.66
CA ASN A 79 -6.57 3.74 7.33
C ASN A 79 -5.45 3.87 8.35
N MET A 80 -5.75 3.64 9.60
CA MET A 80 -4.73 3.46 10.64
C MET A 80 -4.21 2.04 10.53
N LEU A 81 -2.89 1.90 10.37
CA LEU A 81 -2.25 0.60 10.21
C LEU A 81 -1.83 0.06 11.58
N ASP A 82 -2.06 -1.22 11.81
CA ASP A 82 -1.62 -1.90 13.04
C ASP A 82 -0.12 -2.13 13.01
N VAL A 83 0.62 -1.20 13.59
CA VAL A 83 2.09 -1.26 13.74
C VAL A 83 2.53 -1.53 15.19
N GLY A 84 1.57 -1.80 16.11
CA GLY A 84 1.84 -1.94 17.54
C GLY A 84 2.06 -0.57 18.18
N GLN A 85 3.11 -0.43 19.02
CA GLN A 85 3.45 0.85 19.64
C GLN A 85 4.21 1.73 18.63
N GLY A 86 3.46 2.63 18.00
CA GLY A 86 3.94 3.55 16.98
C GLY A 86 2.79 4.04 16.09
N ASP A 87 3.11 4.86 15.12
CA ASP A 87 2.13 5.46 14.22
C ASP A 87 2.38 5.10 12.75
N SER A 88 1.28 4.84 12.04
CA SER A 88 1.28 4.69 10.59
C SER A 88 -0.12 4.87 10.05
N ILE A 89 -0.36 5.94 9.30
CA ILE A 89 -1.67 6.27 8.73
C ILE A 89 -1.55 6.33 7.21
N TYR A 90 -2.23 5.42 6.55
CA TYR A 90 -2.34 5.43 5.09
C TYR A 90 -3.56 6.22 4.64
N VAL A 91 -3.36 7.17 3.74
CA VAL A 91 -4.40 7.99 3.15
C VAL A 91 -4.41 7.78 1.64
N SER A 92 -5.58 7.45 1.08
CA SER A 92 -5.78 7.37 -0.37
C SER A 92 -6.88 8.32 -0.79
N ALA A 93 -6.63 9.10 -1.84
CA ALA A 93 -7.57 10.07 -2.37
C ALA A 93 -7.87 9.78 -3.85
N SER A 94 -9.16 9.78 -4.20
CA SER A 94 -9.66 9.57 -5.57
C SER A 94 -9.12 8.28 -6.23
N GLY A 95 -8.74 7.29 -5.41
CA GLY A 95 -8.22 5.99 -5.84
C GLY A 95 -6.91 6.04 -6.62
N ARG A 96 -6.22 7.18 -6.65
CA ARG A 96 -5.01 7.40 -7.47
C ARG A 96 -3.83 7.90 -6.66
N HIS A 97 -4.09 8.68 -5.62
CA HIS A 97 -3.06 9.33 -4.81
C HIS A 97 -2.96 8.65 -3.46
N ASN A 98 -1.75 8.33 -3.07
CA ASN A 98 -1.46 7.53 -1.89
C ASN A 98 -0.44 8.26 -1.03
N PHE A 99 -0.78 8.40 0.24
CA PHE A 99 0.05 9.09 1.22
C PHE A 99 0.24 8.20 2.44
N LEU A 100 1.37 8.35 3.08
CA LEU A 100 1.64 7.74 4.37
C LEU A 100 2.02 8.84 5.36
N PHE A 101 1.39 8.87 6.51
CA PHE A 101 1.77 9.72 7.64
C PHE A 101 2.40 8.83 8.69
N ASP A 102 3.69 9.07 8.91
CA ASP A 102 4.57 8.24 9.72
C ASP A 102 4.60 6.77 9.29
N GLY A 103 5.45 6.02 9.90
CA GLY A 103 5.56 4.58 9.75
C GLY A 103 6.67 4.06 10.63
N GLY A 104 6.30 3.65 11.83
CA GLY A 104 7.27 3.14 12.78
C GLY A 104 6.65 2.23 13.84
N SER A 105 7.52 1.60 14.61
CA SER A 105 7.14 0.78 15.75
C SER A 105 8.33 0.61 16.68
N THR A 106 8.07 0.59 17.99
CA THR A 106 9.08 0.26 18.99
C THR A 106 9.00 -1.19 19.45
N ASP A 107 7.86 -1.84 19.33
CA ASP A 107 7.63 -3.23 19.81
C ASP A 107 7.58 -4.26 18.68
N ILE A 108 7.19 -3.89 17.47
CA ILE A 108 7.15 -4.80 16.33
C ILE A 108 8.44 -4.68 15.50
N LYS A 109 9.26 -5.72 15.57
CA LYS A 109 10.45 -5.81 14.74
C LYS A 109 10.07 -5.90 13.25
N SER A 110 10.70 -5.06 12.46
CA SER A 110 10.46 -5.00 10.99
C SER A 110 9.00 -4.73 10.63
N ALA A 111 8.38 -3.76 11.32
CA ALA A 111 6.99 -3.35 11.10
C ALA A 111 6.75 -2.92 9.64
N GLY A 112 7.71 -2.29 8.98
CA GLY A 112 7.64 -1.93 7.57
C GLY A 112 7.45 -3.14 6.67
N GLN A 113 8.26 -4.17 6.86
CA GLN A 113 8.24 -5.40 6.06
C GLN A 113 7.01 -6.27 6.33
N TYR A 114 6.58 -6.39 7.58
CA TYR A 114 5.58 -7.38 7.97
C TYR A 114 4.19 -6.80 8.26
N ARG A 115 4.06 -5.49 8.41
CA ARG A 115 2.79 -4.80 8.67
C ARG A 115 2.45 -3.78 7.59
N VAL A 116 3.26 -2.72 7.45
CA VAL A 116 2.96 -1.59 6.57
C VAL A 116 2.95 -2.03 5.09
N TYR A 117 4.03 -2.64 4.61
CA TYR A 117 4.13 -3.04 3.21
C TYR A 117 3.05 -4.05 2.77
N PRO A 118 2.74 -5.12 3.54
CA PRO A 118 1.65 -6.02 3.20
C PRO A 118 0.28 -5.32 3.18
N ALA A 119 0.02 -4.38 4.11
CA ALA A 119 -1.21 -3.60 4.13
C ALA A 119 -1.33 -2.73 2.87
N LEU A 120 -0.28 -2.00 2.51
CA LEU A 120 -0.23 -1.20 1.27
C LEU A 120 -0.50 -2.06 0.04
N ARG A 121 0.12 -3.23 -0.04
CA ARG A 121 -0.10 -4.17 -1.14
C ARG A 121 -1.53 -4.70 -1.20
N ALA A 122 -2.13 -5.01 -0.05
CA ALA A 122 -3.53 -5.46 0.03
C ALA A 122 -4.50 -4.37 -0.46
N MET A 123 -4.15 -3.11 -0.23
CA MET A 123 -4.88 -1.93 -0.75
C MET A 123 -4.50 -1.55 -2.19
N GLY A 124 -3.68 -2.35 -2.86
CA GLY A 124 -3.28 -2.13 -4.26
C GLY A 124 -2.29 -0.98 -4.47
N CYS A 125 -1.71 -0.45 -3.39
CA CYS A 125 -0.75 0.63 -3.46
C CYS A 125 0.58 0.15 -4.06
N LYS A 126 0.98 0.77 -5.17
CA LYS A 126 2.24 0.54 -5.88
C LYS A 126 3.19 1.72 -5.78
N TYR A 127 2.61 2.89 -5.57
CA TYR A 127 3.31 4.15 -5.52
C TYR A 127 2.74 4.99 -4.37
N ILE A 128 3.61 5.46 -3.50
CA ILE A 128 3.29 6.44 -2.48
C ILE A 128 3.73 7.80 -3.02
N ASP A 129 2.78 8.70 -3.23
CA ASP A 129 3.06 10.05 -3.74
C ASP A 129 3.95 10.83 -2.77
N CYS A 130 3.62 10.75 -1.47
CA CYS A 130 4.39 11.40 -0.43
C CYS A 130 4.26 10.67 0.92
N ILE A 131 5.37 10.60 1.65
CA ILE A 131 5.39 10.21 3.05
C ILE A 131 5.60 11.47 3.87
N PHE A 132 4.72 11.73 4.82
CA PHE A 132 4.80 12.85 5.76
C PHE A 132 5.31 12.33 7.09
N ILE A 133 6.44 12.85 7.55
CA ILE A 133 7.07 12.50 8.83
C ILE A 133 6.73 13.56 9.84
N SER A 134 6.12 13.17 10.96
CA SER A 134 5.82 14.07 12.06
C SER A 134 7.12 14.47 12.82
N HIS A 135 7.88 13.49 13.23
CA HIS A 135 9.20 13.63 13.87
C HIS A 135 10.02 12.35 13.67
N THR A 136 11.28 12.35 14.11
CA THR A 136 12.23 11.30 13.75
C THR A 136 12.45 10.24 14.83
N ASP A 137 11.52 10.08 15.75
CA ASP A 137 11.58 9.01 16.72
C ASP A 137 11.30 7.65 16.06
N ASN A 138 11.83 6.58 16.62
CA ASN A 138 11.86 5.28 15.98
C ASN A 138 10.46 4.68 15.71
N ASP A 139 9.49 4.98 16.55
CA ASP A 139 8.09 4.60 16.43
C ASP A 139 7.33 5.35 15.31
N HIS A 140 7.98 6.35 14.69
CA HIS A 140 7.45 7.09 13.56
C HIS A 140 8.20 6.86 12.25
N ILE A 141 9.49 6.44 12.28
CA ILE A 141 10.30 6.33 11.06
C ILE A 141 10.87 4.94 10.77
N SER A 142 10.87 4.00 11.72
CA SER A 142 11.53 2.71 11.53
C SER A 142 10.97 1.92 10.35
N ALA A 143 9.64 1.88 10.19
CA ALA A 143 9.01 1.23 9.05
C ALA A 143 9.22 2.01 7.75
N VAL A 144 9.27 3.35 7.79
CA VAL A 144 9.60 4.17 6.60
C VAL A 144 10.98 3.83 6.07
N MET A 145 11.99 3.71 6.95
CA MET A 145 13.34 3.31 6.55
C MET A 145 13.37 1.92 5.90
N GLU A 146 12.51 1.01 6.35
CA GLU A 146 12.36 -0.31 5.73
C GLU A 146 11.69 -0.20 4.35
N LEU A 147 10.63 0.62 4.21
CA LEU A 147 9.96 0.85 2.94
C LEU A 147 10.90 1.43 1.88
N ILE A 148 11.78 2.37 2.26
CA ILE A 148 12.80 2.92 1.35
C ILE A 148 13.69 1.80 0.78
N LYS A 149 14.14 0.86 1.62
CA LYS A 149 14.95 -0.30 1.19
C LYS A 149 14.18 -1.28 0.30
N MET A 150 12.85 -1.25 0.36
CA MET A 150 11.99 -2.13 -0.41
C MET A 150 11.56 -1.53 -1.76
N CYS A 151 11.96 -0.29 -2.05
CA CYS A 151 11.70 0.34 -3.34
C CYS A 151 12.35 -0.48 -4.47
N ASN A 152 11.56 -0.73 -5.53
CA ASN A 152 11.95 -1.49 -6.70
C ASN A 152 10.98 -1.19 -7.86
N ASP A 153 11.10 -1.90 -8.98
CA ASP A 153 10.24 -1.72 -10.17
C ASP A 153 8.73 -1.88 -9.89
N THR A 154 8.35 -2.48 -8.76
CA THR A 154 6.94 -2.77 -8.43
C THR A 154 6.38 -1.95 -7.28
N PHE A 155 7.23 -1.25 -6.53
CA PHE A 155 6.87 -0.37 -5.43
C PHE A 155 7.85 0.79 -5.33
N SER A 156 7.35 2.01 -5.26
CA SER A 156 8.16 3.21 -5.19
C SER A 156 7.53 4.30 -4.35
N ILE A 157 8.37 5.25 -3.93
CA ILE A 157 8.03 6.43 -3.12
C ILE A 157 8.46 7.66 -3.91
N GLY A 158 7.57 8.63 -4.08
CA GLY A 158 7.83 9.86 -4.82
C GLY A 158 8.63 10.87 -4.02
N SER A 159 8.16 11.17 -2.81
CA SER A 159 8.82 12.15 -1.94
C SER A 159 8.60 11.85 -0.47
N ILE A 160 9.45 12.47 0.36
CA ILE A 160 9.31 12.47 1.82
C ILE A 160 9.28 13.92 2.27
N VAL A 161 8.30 14.27 3.09
CA VAL A 161 8.20 15.59 3.74
C VAL A 161 8.54 15.43 5.22
N MET A 162 9.51 16.19 5.67
CA MET A 162 10.02 16.17 7.04
C MET A 162 9.86 17.54 7.70
N PRO A 163 9.85 17.62 9.05
CA PRO A 163 9.91 18.92 9.72
C PRO A 163 11.21 19.65 9.37
N ASP A 164 11.14 20.96 9.19
CA ASP A 164 12.34 21.83 9.02
C ASP A 164 13.02 22.06 10.39
N ILE A 165 13.94 21.17 10.74
CA ILE A 165 14.68 21.21 12.00
C ILE A 165 15.99 21.96 11.78
N LYS A 166 15.98 23.28 11.85
CA LYS A 166 17.19 24.08 11.73
C LYS A 166 18.03 24.02 13.01
N GLY A 167 19.05 23.18 13.00
CA GLY A 167 20.19 23.24 13.93
C GLY A 167 19.97 22.62 15.30
N LYS A 168 19.05 21.70 15.50
CA LYS A 168 18.75 21.09 16.81
C LYS A 168 18.80 19.58 16.85
N GLU A 169 18.85 19.06 18.03
CA GLU A 169 19.20 17.72 18.48
C GLU A 169 18.44 16.56 17.82
N ASN A 170 19.01 15.37 17.96
CA ASN A 170 18.62 14.12 17.33
C ASN A 170 18.86 14.05 15.80
N ILE A 171 19.90 14.75 15.38
CA ILE A 171 20.34 14.86 14.00
C ILE A 171 20.66 13.48 13.39
N GLU A 172 21.02 12.48 14.17
CA GLU A 172 21.48 11.18 13.65
C GLU A 172 20.35 10.43 12.91
N ALA A 173 19.18 10.25 13.55
CA ALA A 173 18.04 9.57 12.92
C ALA A 173 17.51 10.37 11.72
N TYR A 174 17.46 11.68 11.84
CA TYR A 174 17.08 12.60 10.79
C TYR A 174 18.02 12.52 9.58
N MET A 175 19.34 12.68 9.81
CA MET A 175 20.35 12.61 8.76
C MET A 175 20.39 11.21 8.10
N LYS A 176 20.21 10.16 8.89
CA LYS A 176 20.13 8.79 8.37
C LYS A 176 18.96 8.60 7.42
N LEU A 177 17.77 9.14 7.76
CA LEU A 177 16.60 9.04 6.90
C LEU A 177 16.82 9.84 5.60
N VAL A 178 17.39 11.04 5.69
CA VAL A 178 17.73 11.87 4.51
C VAL A 178 18.75 11.15 3.61
N ASP A 179 19.82 10.61 4.17
CA ASP A 179 20.87 9.88 3.44
C ASP A 179 20.28 8.62 2.74
N MET A 180 19.38 7.91 3.41
CA MET A 180 18.70 6.76 2.82
C MET A 180 17.76 7.15 1.67
N ALA A 181 17.03 8.25 1.81
CA ALA A 181 16.14 8.76 0.78
C ALA A 181 16.96 9.22 -0.45
N ASP A 182 18.03 9.97 -0.24
CA ASP A 182 18.93 10.44 -1.29
C ASP A 182 19.55 9.28 -2.08
N LYS A 183 20.08 8.26 -1.39
CA LYS A 183 20.61 7.03 -2.03
C LYS A 183 19.58 6.25 -2.82
N ALA A 184 18.31 6.35 -2.44
CA ALA A 184 17.20 5.74 -3.15
C ALA A 184 16.61 6.63 -4.27
N GLY A 185 17.13 7.84 -4.46
CA GLY A 185 16.62 8.81 -5.43
C GLY A 185 15.24 9.39 -5.06
N ILE A 186 14.90 9.37 -3.76
CA ILE A 186 13.64 9.90 -3.25
C ILE A 186 13.83 11.34 -2.83
N ASN A 187 12.99 12.24 -3.34
CA ASN A 187 13.07 13.66 -3.04
C ASN A 187 12.65 13.95 -1.59
N VAL A 188 13.45 14.75 -0.85
CA VAL A 188 13.13 15.16 0.51
C VAL A 188 12.78 16.65 0.51
N CYS A 189 11.61 16.96 1.06
CA CYS A 189 11.09 18.31 1.25
C CYS A 189 10.96 18.60 2.75
N TYR A 190 10.96 19.88 3.10
CA TYR A 190 10.86 20.32 4.49
C TYR A 190 9.61 21.15 4.69
N ALA A 191 8.86 20.85 5.74
CA ALA A 191 7.60 21.52 6.05
C ALA A 191 7.69 22.34 7.32
N VAL A 192 7.12 23.53 7.24
CA VAL A 192 6.79 24.42 8.36
C VAL A 192 5.33 24.86 8.19
N ARG A 193 4.78 25.51 9.19
CA ARG A 193 3.43 26.07 9.12
C ARG A 193 3.22 26.89 7.84
N GLY A 194 2.18 26.55 7.10
CA GLY A 194 1.85 27.16 5.82
C GLY A 194 2.29 26.34 4.60
N TYR A 195 3.17 25.36 4.77
CA TYR A 195 3.46 24.41 3.70
C TYR A 195 2.17 23.68 3.28
N THR A 196 1.90 23.61 2.00
CA THR A 196 0.71 22.94 1.45
C THR A 196 1.14 22.02 0.31
N PHE A 197 0.68 20.79 0.40
CA PHE A 197 0.80 19.80 -0.67
C PHE A 197 -0.57 19.63 -1.31
N THR A 198 -0.71 20.00 -2.59
CA THR A 198 -1.97 19.95 -3.31
C THR A 198 -1.92 18.91 -4.42
N VAL A 199 -2.93 18.04 -4.46
CA VAL A 199 -3.09 17.08 -5.55
C VAL A 199 -4.58 16.82 -5.83
N GLY A 200 -5.04 17.21 -7.02
CA GLY A 200 -6.46 17.13 -7.39
C GLY A 200 -7.34 17.91 -6.44
N GLU A 201 -8.26 17.23 -5.76
CA GLU A 201 -9.21 17.81 -4.80
C GLU A 201 -8.72 17.68 -3.33
N LEU A 202 -7.46 17.28 -3.13
CA LEU A 202 -6.86 17.09 -1.83
C LEU A 202 -5.80 18.16 -1.56
N ASP A 203 -5.93 18.85 -0.44
CA ASP A 203 -4.91 19.72 0.14
C ASP A 203 -4.46 19.17 1.49
N ILE A 204 -3.16 19.01 1.67
CA ILE A 204 -2.53 18.64 2.93
C ILE A 204 -1.73 19.83 3.39
N LYS A 205 -2.19 20.49 4.45
CA LYS A 205 -1.59 21.71 4.96
C LYS A 205 -0.88 21.49 6.30
N CYS A 206 0.39 21.83 6.37
CA CYS A 206 1.13 21.85 7.61
C CYS A 206 0.69 23.05 8.47
N ILE A 207 0.24 22.79 9.69
CA ILE A 207 -0.20 23.83 10.64
C ILE A 207 0.77 24.02 11.80
N HIS A 208 1.73 23.12 11.98
CA HIS A 208 2.82 23.13 12.95
C HIS A 208 4.02 22.38 12.37
N PRO A 209 5.29 22.76 12.67
CA PRO A 209 5.76 23.83 13.56
C PRO A 209 5.72 25.21 12.90
N CYS A 210 5.74 26.26 13.73
CA CYS A 210 5.91 27.64 13.25
C CYS A 210 7.39 27.90 12.93
N ALA A 211 7.65 28.52 11.79
CA ALA A 211 9.00 28.93 11.44
C ALA A 211 9.55 29.95 12.44
N GLY A 212 10.80 29.79 12.81
CA GLY A 212 11.52 30.74 13.67
C GLY A 212 11.29 30.60 15.18
N ASN A 213 10.48 29.63 15.63
CA ASN A 213 10.36 29.34 17.05
C ASN A 213 11.57 28.53 17.56
N ASP A 214 12.03 28.86 18.78
CA ASP A 214 13.09 28.12 19.45
C ASP A 214 12.51 26.93 20.22
N TYR A 215 12.24 25.84 19.51
CA TYR A 215 11.85 24.58 20.12
C TYR A 215 13.05 23.86 20.72
N VAL A 216 12.86 23.19 21.86
CA VAL A 216 13.94 22.55 22.61
C VAL A 216 14.05 21.06 22.35
N TYR A 217 12.91 20.38 22.30
CA TYR A 217 12.84 18.92 22.11
C TYR A 217 12.43 18.54 20.70
N SER A 218 12.86 17.35 20.24
CA SER A 218 12.51 16.82 18.93
C SER A 218 10.99 16.74 18.72
N ILE A 219 10.24 16.39 19.74
CA ILE A 219 8.79 16.30 19.70
C ILE A 219 8.12 17.67 19.51
N ASP A 220 8.75 18.76 19.96
CA ASP A 220 8.24 20.13 19.78
C ASP A 220 8.24 20.57 18.32
N PHE A 221 9.01 19.89 17.46
CA PHE A 221 9.05 20.11 16.01
C PHE A 221 8.08 19.22 15.25
N SER A 222 7.33 18.37 15.95
CA SER A 222 6.42 17.43 15.29
C SER A 222 5.48 18.17 14.34
N THR A 223 5.45 17.75 13.08
CA THR A 223 4.56 18.34 12.11
C THR A 223 3.13 17.87 12.36
N VAL A 224 2.22 18.81 12.29
CA VAL A 224 0.77 18.56 12.34
C VAL A 224 0.18 18.98 11.00
N TYR A 225 -0.57 18.06 10.40
CA TYR A 225 -1.18 18.28 9.09
C TYR A 225 -2.71 18.32 9.20
N CYS A 226 -3.30 19.24 8.46
CA CYS A 226 -4.73 19.31 8.23
C CYS A 226 -5.03 18.86 6.80
N ILE A 227 -5.92 17.91 6.65
CA ILE A 227 -6.31 17.35 5.35
C ILE A 227 -7.65 17.95 4.94
N TYR A 228 -7.66 18.59 3.78
CA TYR A 228 -8.88 19.12 3.17
C TYR A 228 -9.17 18.30 1.91
N TYR A 229 -10.36 17.73 1.85
CA TYR A 229 -10.82 16.98 0.70
C TYR A 229 -12.21 17.44 0.31
N LYS A 230 -12.35 18.11 -0.83
CA LYS A 230 -13.61 18.74 -1.25
C LYS A 230 -14.08 19.73 -0.17
N LYS A 231 -15.21 19.42 0.49
CA LYS A 231 -15.78 20.21 1.59
C LYS A 231 -15.49 19.61 2.97
N LEU A 232 -14.71 18.54 3.04
CA LEU A 232 -14.34 17.87 4.29
C LEU A 232 -12.98 18.37 4.78
N THR A 233 -12.84 18.53 6.10
CA THR A 233 -11.57 18.80 6.78
C THR A 233 -11.32 17.70 7.79
N VAL A 234 -10.11 17.15 7.81
CA VAL A 234 -9.67 16.09 8.73
C VAL A 234 -8.32 16.45 9.34
#